data_70099a23f13c1c9b7fd32dc44e1f6075
#
_entry.id   70099a23f13c1c9b7fd32dc44e1f6075
#
_cell.length_a   1.000
_cell.length_b   1.000
_cell.length_c   1.000
_cell.angle_alpha   90.00
_cell.angle_beta   90.00
_cell.angle_gamma   90.00
#
_symmetry.space_group_name_H-M   'P 1'
#
loop_
_entity.id
_entity.type
_entity.pdbx_description
1 polymer ?
#
loop_
_entity_poly.entity_id
_entity_poly.type
_entity_poly.pdbx_seq_one_letter_code
_entity_poly.pdbx_strand_id
1 'polypeptide(L)'
;MKSKMMKVLVCAMAVAMLAGCSNNGGSSSATTTTYTGTSSNGFGGDVVVTITVNDETKEILSVESAGEKETEAVGGAALEKLDANFLAAQSAEFDGVSGATITSDAYKEAVADALAQMNGGKVEEDGSSTAEEESSKAE
;
A
#
# COMPACT_ATOMS: atom_id res chain seq x y z
N MET A 1 5.89 15.59 30.65
CA MET A 1 6.18 15.90 29.27
C MET A 1 6.82 14.70 28.61
N LYS A 2 6.07 13.74 28.28
CA LYS A 2 6.61 12.56 27.66
C LYS A 2 6.39 12.67 26.18
N SER A 3 7.33 13.25 25.54
CA SER A 3 7.43 13.16 24.12
C SER A 3 7.56 11.68 23.74
N LYS A 4 6.47 11.09 23.38
CA LYS A 4 6.50 9.79 22.78
C LYS A 4 6.93 9.98 21.35
N MET A 5 8.19 10.23 21.19
CA MET A 5 8.79 9.94 19.92
C MET A 5 8.80 8.42 19.77
N MET A 6 7.71 7.91 19.34
CA MET A 6 7.67 6.62 18.78
C MET A 6 8.36 6.75 17.43
N LYS A 7 9.62 6.58 17.47
CA LYS A 7 10.39 6.34 16.28
C LYS A 7 9.85 5.04 15.73
N VAL A 8 9.03 5.18 14.73
CA VAL A 8 8.83 4.09 13.82
C VAL A 8 10.20 3.85 13.21
N LEU A 9 10.90 2.96 13.83
CA LEU A 9 12.06 2.38 13.25
C LEU A 9 11.53 1.55 12.09
N VAL A 10 11.45 2.19 10.95
CA VAL A 10 11.35 1.45 9.71
C VAL A 10 12.61 0.63 9.66
N CYS A 11 12.52 -0.56 10.19
CA CYS A 11 13.49 -1.56 9.89
C CYS A 11 13.39 -1.83 8.40
N ALA A 12 14.22 -1.17 7.67
CA ALA A 12 14.68 -1.68 6.41
C ALA A 12 15.40 -2.99 6.73
N MET A 13 14.64 -4.00 7.00
CA MET A 13 15.15 -5.35 6.98
C MET A 13 15.31 -5.69 5.51
N ALA A 14 16.44 -5.31 5.02
CA ALA A 14 17.06 -6.09 3.99
C ALA A 14 17.16 -7.49 4.56
N VAL A 15 16.19 -8.30 4.32
CA VAL A 15 16.32 -9.73 4.54
C VAL A 15 17.18 -10.24 3.44
N ALA A 16 18.44 -10.16 3.72
CA ALA A 16 19.40 -11.02 3.09
C ALA A 16 19.03 -12.46 3.36
N MET A 17 18.99 -13.21 2.28
CA MET A 17 19.52 -14.55 2.22
C MET A 17 18.90 -15.53 3.19
N LEU A 18 17.91 -16.20 2.75
CA LEU A 18 17.87 -17.62 3.04
C LEU A 18 18.32 -18.36 1.80
N ALA A 19 19.60 -18.54 1.76
CA ALA A 19 20.19 -19.63 1.03
C ALA A 19 19.75 -20.91 1.74
N GLY A 20 18.59 -21.36 1.42
CA GLY A 20 18.12 -22.67 1.77
C GLY A 20 18.28 -23.55 0.57
N CYS A 21 19.33 -24.30 0.56
CA CYS A 21 19.58 -25.34 -0.40
C CYS A 21 18.42 -26.33 -0.49
N SER A 22 18.29 -26.78 -1.71
CA SER A 22 17.89 -28.14 -2.02
C SER A 22 16.50 -28.31 -2.56
N ASN A 23 16.51 -28.45 -3.77
CA ASN A 23 16.12 -29.64 -4.52
C ASN A 23 15.09 -29.40 -5.60
N ASN A 24 15.63 -29.33 -6.79
CA ASN A 24 15.09 -30.03 -7.96
C ASN A 24 13.74 -29.58 -8.48
N GLY A 25 13.82 -28.79 -9.50
CA GLY A 25 12.73 -28.48 -10.40
C GLY A 25 12.68 -27.01 -10.75
N GLY A 26 13.22 -26.66 -11.88
CA GLY A 26 13.08 -25.41 -12.61
C GLY A 26 12.47 -24.22 -11.88
N SER A 27 13.12 -23.72 -10.87
CA SER A 27 12.73 -22.48 -10.22
C SER A 27 13.47 -21.38 -10.95
N SER A 28 12.82 -20.77 -11.90
CA SER A 28 13.17 -19.41 -12.24
C SER A 28 13.03 -18.61 -10.94
N SER A 29 14.13 -18.14 -10.43
CA SER A 29 14.12 -17.19 -9.32
C SER A 29 13.47 -15.92 -9.83
N ALA A 30 12.17 -15.85 -9.71
CA ALA A 30 11.46 -14.61 -10.00
C ALA A 30 12.01 -13.55 -9.05
N THR A 31 12.62 -12.54 -9.58
CA THR A 31 13.04 -11.39 -8.82
C THR A 31 11.78 -10.65 -8.41
N THR A 32 11.65 -10.37 -7.13
CA THR A 32 10.49 -9.65 -6.60
C THR A 32 10.93 -8.40 -5.87
N THR A 33 10.19 -7.35 -6.06
CA THR A 33 10.38 -6.08 -5.35
C THR A 33 9.14 -5.75 -4.53
N THR A 34 9.36 -5.18 -3.37
CA THR A 34 8.30 -4.75 -2.47
C THR A 34 8.17 -3.25 -2.49
N TYR A 35 6.95 -2.76 -2.62
CA TYR A 35 6.61 -1.33 -2.60
C TYR A 35 5.61 -1.06 -1.49
N THR A 36 5.79 0.04 -0.80
CA THR A 36 4.91 0.43 0.31
C THR A 36 4.34 1.82 0.03
N GLY A 37 3.03 1.89 -0.01
CA GLY A 37 2.30 3.15 -0.10
C GLY A 37 1.57 3.46 1.19
N THR A 38 1.33 4.72 1.43
CA THR A 38 0.69 5.21 2.65
C THR A 38 -0.33 6.28 2.34
N SER A 39 -1.44 6.24 3.04
CA SER A 39 -2.42 7.33 3.06
C SER A 39 -2.73 7.71 4.49
N SER A 40 -2.79 9.00 4.77
CA SER A 40 -3.18 9.51 6.10
C SER A 40 -4.68 9.80 6.23
N ASN A 41 -5.46 9.42 5.23
CA ASN A 41 -6.88 9.72 5.16
C ASN A 41 -7.79 8.60 5.68
N GLY A 42 -7.24 7.61 6.35
CA GLY A 42 -8.03 6.55 6.99
C GLY A 42 -8.93 7.07 8.08
N PHE A 43 -9.95 6.30 8.42
CA PHE A 43 -10.93 6.70 9.46
C PHE A 43 -10.25 6.91 10.82
N GLY A 44 -9.30 6.05 11.16
CA GLY A 44 -8.54 6.15 12.41
C GLY A 44 -7.17 6.80 12.24
N GLY A 45 -6.72 7.02 11.03
CA GLY A 45 -5.39 7.56 10.72
C GLY A 45 -4.74 6.90 9.52
N ASP A 46 -3.47 6.64 9.62
CA ASP A 46 -2.69 6.14 8.50
C ASP A 46 -3.09 4.72 8.09
N VAL A 47 -3.26 4.54 6.80
CA VAL A 47 -3.41 3.24 6.16
C VAL A 47 -2.16 2.99 5.32
N VAL A 48 -1.51 1.88 5.56
CA VAL A 48 -0.30 1.47 4.86
C VAL A 48 -0.59 0.23 4.04
N VAL A 49 -0.18 0.21 2.80
CA VAL A 49 -0.32 -0.95 1.92
C VAL A 49 1.05 -1.33 1.39
N THR A 50 1.42 -2.57 1.59
CA THR A 50 2.67 -3.15 1.09
C THR A 50 2.36 -4.18 0.03
N ILE A 51 2.90 -4.02 -1.15
CA ILE A 51 2.73 -4.94 -2.27
C ILE A 51 4.06 -5.60 -2.63
N THR A 52 4.00 -6.87 -2.95
CA THR A 52 5.14 -7.61 -3.50
C THR A 52 4.86 -7.92 -4.97
N VAL A 53 5.74 -7.50 -5.83
CA VAL A 53 5.57 -7.56 -7.28
C VAL A 53 6.65 -8.40 -7.92
N ASN A 54 6.29 -9.19 -8.89
CA ASN A 54 7.24 -9.87 -9.76
C ASN A 54 7.83 -8.85 -10.74
N ASP A 55 9.15 -8.67 -10.72
CA ASP A 55 9.81 -7.66 -11.53
C ASP A 55 9.75 -7.92 -13.03
N GLU A 56 9.62 -9.17 -13.41
CA GLU A 56 9.57 -9.56 -14.83
C GLU A 56 8.18 -9.40 -15.43
N THR A 57 7.16 -9.88 -14.71
CA THR A 57 5.78 -9.87 -15.20
C THR A 57 4.98 -8.65 -14.74
N LYS A 58 5.49 -7.94 -13.73
CA LYS A 58 4.78 -6.84 -13.05
C LYS A 58 3.50 -7.29 -12.35
N GLU A 59 3.37 -8.57 -12.11
CA GLU A 59 2.24 -9.15 -11.40
C GLU A 59 2.38 -8.93 -9.89
N ILE A 60 1.30 -8.53 -9.25
CA ILE A 60 1.24 -8.37 -7.81
C ILE A 60 1.02 -9.75 -7.19
N LEU A 61 2.01 -10.23 -6.48
CA LEU A 61 2.01 -11.56 -5.89
C LEU A 61 1.38 -11.61 -4.51
N SER A 62 1.53 -10.56 -3.74
CA SER A 62 0.93 -10.46 -2.42
C SER A 62 0.69 -9.01 -2.03
N VAL A 63 -0.24 -8.83 -1.13
CA VAL A 63 -0.63 -7.56 -0.55
C VAL A 63 -0.78 -7.73 0.94
N GLU A 64 -0.28 -6.77 1.68
CA GLU A 64 -0.48 -6.67 3.13
C GLU A 64 -0.84 -5.23 3.45
N SER A 65 -1.90 -5.06 4.20
CA SER A 65 -2.33 -3.75 4.65
C SER A 65 -2.34 -3.63 6.16
N ALA A 66 -2.13 -2.43 6.65
CA ALA A 66 -2.17 -2.11 8.06
C ALA A 66 -2.84 -0.76 8.28
N GLY A 67 -3.68 -0.70 9.29
CA GLY A 67 -4.30 0.53 9.76
C GLY A 67 -4.40 0.44 11.27
N GLU A 68 -3.33 0.79 11.95
CA GLU A 68 -3.20 0.59 13.41
C GLU A 68 -4.30 1.26 14.24
N LYS A 69 -4.87 2.32 13.71
CA LYS A 69 -5.91 3.08 14.39
C LYS A 69 -7.30 2.85 13.81
N GLU A 70 -7.39 1.98 12.82
CA GLU A 70 -8.68 1.58 12.29
C GLU A 70 -9.44 0.73 13.31
N THR A 71 -10.76 0.86 13.31
CA THR A 71 -11.62 0.04 14.15
C THR A 71 -11.55 -1.42 13.69
N GLU A 72 -11.11 -2.33 14.54
CA GLU A 72 -10.95 -3.75 14.16
C GLU A 72 -12.18 -4.35 13.51
N ALA A 73 -13.36 -4.05 14.04
CA ALA A 73 -14.60 -4.62 13.55
C ALA A 73 -15.06 -4.08 12.18
N VAL A 74 -14.62 -2.89 11.81
CA VAL A 74 -15.06 -2.23 10.57
C VAL A 74 -13.87 -1.99 9.64
N GLY A 75 -12.92 -1.18 10.07
CA GLY A 75 -11.75 -0.86 9.27
C GLY A 75 -10.83 -2.06 9.05
N GLY A 76 -10.50 -2.79 10.11
CA GLY A 76 -9.67 -3.99 10.01
C GLY A 76 -10.28 -5.05 9.10
N ALA A 77 -11.56 -5.36 9.30
CA ALA A 77 -12.26 -6.30 8.43
C ALA A 77 -12.40 -5.79 6.99
N ALA A 78 -12.43 -4.47 6.79
CA ALA A 78 -12.45 -3.89 5.46
C ALA A 78 -11.09 -4.04 4.76
N LEU A 79 -10.00 -3.84 5.49
CA LEU A 79 -8.65 -3.98 4.94
C LEU A 79 -8.42 -5.38 4.36
N GLU A 80 -8.80 -6.43 5.07
CA GLU A 80 -8.68 -7.81 4.56
C GLU A 80 -9.44 -8.03 3.25
N LYS A 81 -10.63 -7.44 3.14
CA LYS A 81 -11.43 -7.52 1.91
C LYS A 81 -10.82 -6.70 0.78
N LEU A 82 -10.27 -5.54 1.12
CA LEU A 82 -9.61 -4.68 0.14
C LEU A 82 -8.35 -5.33 -0.41
N ASP A 83 -7.57 -6.00 0.44
CA ASP A 83 -6.41 -6.78 0.00
C ASP A 83 -6.81 -7.84 -1.03
N ALA A 84 -7.87 -8.58 -0.76
CA ALA A 84 -8.38 -9.59 -1.68
C ALA A 84 -8.89 -8.98 -2.99
N ASN A 85 -9.64 -7.87 -2.91
CA ASN A 85 -10.18 -7.20 -4.09
C ASN A 85 -9.06 -6.62 -4.96
N PHE A 86 -8.10 -5.98 -4.35
CA PHE A 86 -6.95 -5.42 -5.05
C PHE A 86 -6.08 -6.49 -5.69
N LEU A 87 -5.77 -7.55 -4.97
CA LEU A 87 -4.98 -8.66 -5.49
C LEU A 87 -5.66 -9.32 -6.69
N ALA A 88 -6.98 -9.46 -6.65
CA ALA A 88 -7.75 -10.00 -7.76
C ALA A 88 -7.80 -9.05 -8.96
N ALA A 89 -7.87 -7.75 -8.72
CA ALA A 89 -7.94 -6.73 -9.77
C ALA A 89 -6.59 -6.47 -10.45
N GLN A 90 -5.48 -6.65 -9.73
CA GLN A 90 -4.13 -6.36 -10.24
C GLN A 90 -3.96 -4.91 -10.72
N SER A 91 -4.77 -3.99 -10.23
CA SER A 91 -4.78 -2.58 -10.64
C SER A 91 -5.34 -1.70 -9.53
N ALA A 92 -5.15 -0.38 -9.64
CA ALA A 92 -5.71 0.58 -8.70
C ALA A 92 -7.25 0.69 -8.77
N GLU A 93 -7.85 0.11 -9.78
CA GLU A 93 -9.30 0.12 -9.95
C GLU A 93 -9.91 -1.19 -9.42
N PHE A 94 -10.45 -1.12 -8.24
CA PHE A 94 -11.13 -2.24 -7.57
C PHE A 94 -12.25 -1.73 -6.67
N ASP A 95 -13.14 -2.62 -6.30
CA ASP A 95 -14.28 -2.26 -5.49
C ASP A 95 -13.89 -2.00 -4.02
N GLY A 96 -14.41 -0.90 -3.49
CA GLY A 96 -14.32 -0.61 -2.07
C GLY A 96 -15.26 -1.50 -1.25
N VAL A 97 -15.14 -1.42 0.06
CA VAL A 97 -15.99 -2.17 0.99
C VAL A 97 -17.16 -1.30 1.44
N SER A 98 -18.36 -1.81 1.23
CA SER A 98 -19.58 -1.13 1.66
C SER A 98 -19.59 -0.95 3.18
N GLY A 99 -19.89 0.27 3.62
CA GLY A 99 -19.87 0.61 5.03
C GLY A 99 -18.51 1.03 5.58
N ALA A 100 -17.45 0.97 4.77
CA ALA A 100 -16.12 1.42 5.13
C ALA A 100 -15.52 2.31 4.03
N THR A 101 -16.26 3.31 3.60
CA THR A 101 -15.88 4.18 2.48
C THR A 101 -14.59 4.92 2.74
N ILE A 102 -14.44 5.51 3.91
CA ILE A 102 -13.23 6.28 4.27
C ILE A 102 -11.99 5.38 4.26
N THR A 103 -12.08 4.21 4.88
CA THR A 103 -10.99 3.23 4.87
C THR A 103 -10.69 2.74 3.45
N SER A 104 -11.72 2.54 2.63
CA SER A 104 -11.57 2.12 1.24
C SER A 104 -10.88 3.18 0.38
N ASP A 105 -11.22 4.44 0.58
CA ASP A 105 -10.62 5.55 -0.15
C ASP A 105 -9.15 5.73 0.25
N ALA A 106 -8.86 5.68 1.55
CA ALA A 106 -7.49 5.74 2.04
C ALA A 106 -6.65 4.55 1.53
N TYR A 107 -7.23 3.36 1.51
CA TYR A 107 -6.57 2.19 0.96
C TYR A 107 -6.23 2.37 -0.53
N LYS A 108 -7.15 2.90 -1.32
CA LYS A 108 -6.91 3.18 -2.75
C LYS A 108 -5.81 4.21 -2.96
N GLU A 109 -5.74 5.23 -2.12
CA GLU A 109 -4.65 6.19 -2.16
C GLU A 109 -3.30 5.53 -1.85
N ALA A 110 -3.24 4.72 -0.80
CA ALA A 110 -2.02 3.98 -0.46
C ALA A 110 -1.60 3.01 -1.58
N VAL A 111 -2.56 2.34 -2.21
CA VAL A 111 -2.28 1.50 -3.38
C VAL A 111 -1.75 2.32 -4.54
N ALA A 112 -2.36 3.46 -4.84
CA ALA A 112 -1.90 4.34 -5.91
C ALA A 112 -0.47 4.82 -5.67
N ASP A 113 -0.13 5.12 -4.43
CA ASP A 113 1.22 5.48 -4.04
C ASP A 113 2.21 4.33 -4.28
N ALA A 114 1.89 3.12 -3.82
CA ALA A 114 2.73 1.94 -4.04
C ALA A 114 2.93 1.63 -5.54
N LEU A 115 1.86 1.73 -6.33
CA LEU A 115 1.92 1.51 -7.77
C LEU A 115 2.70 2.60 -8.50
N ALA A 116 2.62 3.84 -8.04
CA ALA A 116 3.43 4.92 -8.58
C ALA A 116 4.93 4.65 -8.37
N GLN A 117 5.31 4.18 -7.20
CA GLN A 117 6.69 3.77 -6.92
C GLN A 117 7.13 2.62 -7.82
N MET A 118 6.28 1.63 -8.04
CA MET A 118 6.55 0.52 -8.94
C MET A 118 6.81 0.99 -10.38
N ASN A 119 6.12 2.02 -10.81
CA ASN A 119 6.27 2.59 -12.16
C ASN A 119 7.40 3.63 -12.26
N GLY A 120 8.22 3.76 -11.22
CA GLY A 120 9.33 4.70 -11.17
C GLY A 120 8.91 6.14 -10.85
N GLY A 121 7.67 6.32 -10.44
CA GLY A 121 7.19 7.58 -9.89
C GLY A 121 7.76 7.77 -8.50
N LYS A 122 8.53 8.84 -8.31
CA LYS A 122 8.86 9.27 -6.98
C LYS A 122 7.61 9.93 -6.40
N VAL A 123 7.02 9.31 -5.42
CA VAL A 123 6.01 9.99 -4.65
C VAL A 123 6.72 10.99 -3.77
N GLU A 124 6.61 12.22 -4.13
CA GLU A 124 6.89 13.30 -3.22
C GLU A 124 5.83 13.20 -2.14
N GLU A 125 6.24 12.98 -0.92
CA GLU A 125 5.38 13.13 0.23
C GLU A 125 4.94 14.59 0.31
N ASP A 126 3.99 14.96 -0.52
CA ASP A 126 3.32 16.22 -0.34
C ASP A 126 2.07 15.98 0.49
N GLY A 127 2.22 16.23 1.77
CA GLY A 127 1.11 16.21 2.72
C GLY A 127 0.16 17.38 2.54
N SER A 128 0.01 17.88 1.34
CA SER A 128 -0.93 18.91 1.02
C SER A 128 -1.79 18.50 -0.15
N SER A 129 -2.81 17.80 0.18
CA SER A 129 -3.96 17.74 -0.69
C SER A 129 -4.64 19.11 -0.69
N THR A 130 -4.05 20.05 -1.34
CA THR A 130 -4.78 21.20 -1.78
C THR A 130 -5.25 20.88 -3.17
N ALA A 131 -6.44 20.35 -3.25
CA ALA A 131 -7.17 20.42 -4.47
C ALA A 131 -7.40 21.91 -4.73
N GLU A 132 -6.46 22.55 -5.29
CA GLU A 132 -6.68 23.85 -5.86
C GLU A 132 -7.57 23.63 -7.06
N GLU A 133 -8.81 23.73 -6.80
CA GLU A 133 -9.75 23.95 -7.83
C GLU A 133 -9.40 25.25 -8.47
N GLU A 134 -8.47 25.18 -9.35
CA GLU A 134 -8.20 26.30 -10.19
C GLU A 134 -9.37 26.48 -11.11
N SER A 135 -10.32 27.18 -10.65
CA SER A 135 -11.33 27.72 -11.49
C SER A 135 -10.66 28.68 -12.45
N SER A 136 -10.23 28.19 -13.51
CA SER A 136 -9.78 29.00 -14.58
C SER A 136 -10.91 29.89 -15.04
N LYS A 137 -10.88 31.06 -14.57
CA LYS A 137 -11.73 32.07 -15.04
C LYS A 137 -11.29 32.45 -16.45
N ALA A 138 -11.88 31.85 -17.39
CA ALA A 138 -11.72 32.32 -18.75
C ALA A 138 -12.47 33.63 -18.91
N GLU A 139 -11.85 34.55 -19.38
CA GLU A 139 -12.45 35.85 -19.62
C GLU A 139 -12.68 36.09 -21.07
#